data_70706554dd38effd4e8556942881f1e3
#
_entry.id   70706554dd38effd4e8556942881f1e3
#
_cell.length_a   1.000
_cell.length_b   1.000
_cell.length_c   1.000
_cell.angle_alpha   90.00
_cell.angle_beta   90.00
_cell.angle_gamma   90.00
#
_symmetry.space_group_name_H-M   'P 1'
#
loop_
_entity.id
_entity.type
_entity.pdbx_description
1 polymer ?
#
loop_
_entity_poly.entity_id
_entity_poly.type
_entity_poly.pdbx_seq_one_letter_code
_entity_poly.pdbx_strand_id
1 'polypeptide(L)'
;MLRKIRIVAAVLFFVLITLLFLDFTGTLHAWFGWMAKIQFLPALLAVNVGVVLALVALTLLFGRVYCSVICPLGVMQDIVSWFAGRRKKHRYRFSYSPALTWLRWTMLAVFVAAMLAGVGWLIAPYSAYGRIASNLFAPIYAWGNNGLAWVAERMDSYAFYPVDVWIKSLGVFLIAVVTFAGLSFLAWRSGRTWCNTVCPVGTLLGVLSRRSLFKPRFDVSKCNGCKLCARSCKASCIDPANHTIDYSRCVACMDCLESCRQGAITYTRRQPERASASRAESPRT
;
A
#
# COMPACT_ATOMS: atom_id res chain seq x y z
N MET A 1 -18.41 -5.83 -4.06
CA MET A 1 -17.84 -5.90 -5.42
C MET A 1 -16.53 -5.11 -5.51
N LEU A 2 -16.49 -3.83 -5.20
CA LEU A 2 -15.29 -2.96 -5.28
C LEU A 2 -14.05 -3.52 -4.57
N ARG A 3 -14.19 -4.07 -3.35
CA ARG A 3 -13.07 -4.67 -2.61
C ARG A 3 -12.46 -5.87 -3.36
N LYS A 4 -13.28 -6.74 -3.96
CA LYS A 4 -12.79 -7.90 -4.72
C LYS A 4 -11.98 -7.45 -5.94
N ILE A 5 -12.49 -6.48 -6.71
CA ILE A 5 -11.79 -5.91 -7.88
C ILE A 5 -10.45 -5.32 -7.45
N ARG A 6 -10.44 -4.52 -6.36
CA ARG A 6 -9.20 -3.95 -5.82
C ARG A 6 -8.18 -5.04 -5.42
N ILE A 7 -8.63 -6.13 -4.77
CA ILE A 7 -7.73 -7.21 -4.35
C ILE A 7 -7.13 -7.90 -5.56
N VAL A 8 -7.94 -8.25 -6.57
CA VAL A 8 -7.45 -8.90 -7.80
C VAL A 8 -6.43 -8.01 -8.50
N ALA A 9 -6.74 -6.73 -8.68
CA ALA A 9 -5.81 -5.77 -9.29
C ALA A 9 -4.52 -5.64 -8.47
N ALA A 10 -4.61 -5.55 -7.13
CA ALA A 10 -3.44 -5.46 -6.26
C ALA A 10 -2.54 -6.70 -6.32
N VAL A 11 -3.13 -7.90 -6.35
CA VAL A 11 -2.38 -9.16 -6.48
C VAL A 11 -1.70 -9.22 -7.85
N LEU A 12 -2.41 -8.86 -8.93
CA LEU A 12 -1.85 -8.84 -10.28
C LEU A 12 -0.63 -7.90 -10.37
N PHE A 13 -0.77 -6.64 -9.92
CA PHE A 13 0.34 -5.68 -9.90
C PHE A 13 1.49 -6.16 -9.02
N PHE A 14 1.19 -6.70 -7.85
CA PHE A 14 2.22 -7.20 -6.93
C PHE A 14 3.01 -8.35 -7.53
N VAL A 15 2.33 -9.35 -8.10
CA VAL A 15 2.98 -10.50 -8.72
C VAL A 15 3.83 -10.07 -9.90
N LEU A 16 3.30 -9.26 -10.82
CA LEU A 16 4.04 -8.79 -12.00
C LEU A 16 5.27 -7.96 -11.61
N ILE A 17 5.13 -7.03 -10.66
CA ILE A 17 6.28 -6.23 -10.20
C ILE A 17 7.31 -7.11 -9.47
N THR A 18 6.86 -8.09 -8.67
CA THR A 18 7.78 -9.03 -8.02
C THR A 18 8.55 -9.83 -9.05
N LEU A 19 7.86 -10.38 -10.04
CA LEU A 19 8.49 -11.14 -11.13
C LEU A 19 9.50 -10.30 -11.92
N LEU A 20 9.26 -9.00 -12.12
CA LEU A 20 10.25 -8.10 -12.73
C LEU A 20 11.57 -8.02 -11.93
N PHE A 21 11.51 -8.11 -10.59
CA PHE A 21 12.72 -8.13 -9.76
C PHE A 21 13.39 -9.51 -9.70
N LEU A 22 12.65 -10.58 -10.02
CA LEU A 22 13.13 -11.96 -10.05
C LEU A 22 13.60 -12.38 -11.44
N ASP A 23 13.29 -11.60 -12.47
CA ASP A 23 13.60 -11.91 -13.86
C ASP A 23 15.11 -11.84 -14.12
N PHE A 24 15.73 -13.00 -14.23
CA PHE A 24 17.13 -13.15 -14.61
C PHE A 24 17.32 -13.36 -16.13
N THR A 25 16.22 -13.60 -16.88
CA THR A 25 16.24 -13.81 -18.33
C THR A 25 16.06 -12.52 -19.12
N GLY A 26 15.53 -11.46 -18.50
CA GLY A 26 15.20 -10.19 -19.14
C GLY A 26 13.90 -10.21 -19.97
N THR A 27 13.28 -11.38 -20.14
CA THR A 27 12.08 -11.53 -20.97
C THR A 27 10.87 -10.77 -20.40
N LEU A 28 10.66 -10.84 -19.09
CA LEU A 28 9.57 -10.09 -18.42
C LEU A 28 9.81 -8.58 -18.46
N HIS A 29 11.07 -8.14 -18.37
CA HIS A 29 11.43 -6.73 -18.51
C HIS A 29 11.09 -6.17 -19.89
N ALA A 30 11.23 -6.95 -20.95
CA ALA A 30 10.86 -6.52 -22.29
C ALA A 30 9.37 -6.22 -22.43
N TRP A 31 8.51 -7.01 -21.80
CA TRP A 31 7.05 -6.88 -21.89
C TRP A 31 6.44 -5.98 -20.81
N PHE A 32 6.89 -6.10 -19.59
CA PHE A 32 6.28 -5.47 -18.40
C PHE A 32 7.17 -4.41 -17.72
N GLY A 33 8.34 -4.07 -18.27
CA GLY A 33 9.25 -3.08 -17.67
C GLY A 33 8.63 -1.68 -17.50
N TRP A 34 7.56 -1.36 -18.24
CA TRP A 34 6.80 -0.13 -18.07
C TRP A 34 6.16 -0.03 -16.68
N MET A 35 5.86 -1.15 -16.02
CA MET A 35 5.27 -1.17 -14.67
C MET A 35 6.22 -0.60 -13.60
N ALA A 36 7.53 -0.70 -13.79
CA ALA A 36 8.52 -0.02 -12.95
C ALA A 36 8.48 1.50 -13.16
N LYS A 37 8.30 1.94 -14.41
CA LYS A 37 8.28 3.36 -14.80
C LYS A 37 7.03 4.10 -14.32
N ILE A 38 5.91 3.42 -14.09
CA ILE A 38 4.69 4.02 -13.55
C ILE A 38 4.68 4.16 -12.02
N GLN A 39 5.73 3.70 -11.33
CA GLN A 39 5.85 3.93 -9.90
C GLN A 39 6.07 5.42 -9.62
N PHE A 40 5.38 5.96 -8.61
CA PHE A 40 5.31 7.41 -8.36
C PHE A 40 6.70 8.06 -8.26
N LEU A 41 7.59 7.49 -7.47
CA LEU A 41 8.91 8.09 -7.27
C LEU A 41 9.85 7.92 -8.49
N PRO A 42 9.99 6.73 -9.11
CA PRO A 42 10.70 6.60 -10.37
C PRO A 42 10.18 7.53 -11.48
N ALA A 43 8.86 7.68 -11.60
CA ALA A 43 8.27 8.60 -12.57
C ALA A 43 8.61 10.07 -12.28
N LEU A 44 8.60 10.45 -11.00
CA LEU A 44 8.96 11.82 -10.58
C LEU A 44 10.44 12.11 -10.87
N LEU A 45 11.35 11.19 -10.54
CA LEU A 45 12.79 11.34 -10.76
C LEU A 45 13.17 11.30 -12.25
N ALA A 46 12.45 10.52 -13.04
CA ALA A 46 12.62 10.49 -14.51
C ALA A 46 11.95 11.67 -15.21
N VAL A 47 11.38 12.65 -14.46
CA VAL A 47 10.64 13.80 -14.97
C VAL A 47 9.52 13.39 -15.95
N ASN A 48 8.93 12.23 -15.75
CA ASN A 48 7.83 11.74 -16.57
C ASN A 48 6.52 12.41 -16.15
N VAL A 49 6.32 13.64 -16.65
CA VAL A 49 5.18 14.50 -16.29
C VAL A 49 3.85 13.80 -16.56
N GLY A 50 3.71 13.06 -17.65
CA GLY A 50 2.47 12.36 -18.01
C GLY A 50 2.06 11.33 -16.97
N VAL A 51 2.98 10.49 -16.53
CA VAL A 51 2.72 9.48 -15.49
C VAL A 51 2.43 10.14 -14.15
N VAL A 52 3.18 11.17 -13.77
CA VAL A 52 2.94 11.89 -12.51
C VAL A 52 1.55 12.52 -12.50
N LEU A 53 1.16 13.21 -13.59
CA LEU A 53 -0.18 13.80 -13.72
C LEU A 53 -1.27 12.72 -13.69
N ALA A 54 -1.08 11.58 -14.35
CA ALA A 54 -2.02 10.47 -14.32
C ALA A 54 -2.21 9.91 -12.89
N LEU A 55 -1.12 9.75 -12.11
CA LEU A 55 -1.17 9.30 -10.72
C LEU A 55 -1.80 10.32 -9.78
N VAL A 56 -1.56 11.60 -10.01
CA VAL A 56 -2.21 12.71 -9.29
C VAL A 56 -3.71 12.71 -9.62
N ALA A 57 -4.09 12.63 -10.88
CA ALA A 57 -5.48 12.55 -11.31
C ALA A 57 -6.19 11.32 -10.72
N LEU A 58 -5.55 10.15 -10.74
CA LEU A 58 -6.06 8.93 -10.11
C LEU A 58 -6.31 9.15 -8.60
N THR A 59 -5.40 9.85 -7.91
CA THR A 59 -5.53 10.15 -6.49
C THR A 59 -6.64 11.16 -6.22
N LEU A 60 -6.80 12.16 -7.07
CA LEU A 60 -7.89 13.14 -6.96
C LEU A 60 -9.26 12.54 -7.30
N LEU A 61 -9.31 11.55 -8.17
CA LEU A 61 -10.56 10.84 -8.49
C LEU A 61 -10.92 9.84 -7.39
N PHE A 62 -10.04 8.92 -7.04
CA PHE A 62 -10.36 7.73 -6.24
C PHE A 62 -9.66 7.68 -4.88
N GLY A 63 -8.96 8.73 -4.47
CA GLY A 63 -8.14 8.72 -3.26
C GLY A 63 -6.85 7.93 -3.45
N ARG A 64 -6.24 7.47 -2.37
CA ARG A 64 -4.92 6.80 -2.36
C ARG A 64 -4.95 5.35 -2.90
N VAL A 65 -5.67 5.10 -4.01
CA VAL A 65 -5.73 3.77 -4.65
C VAL A 65 -4.35 3.31 -5.10
N TYR A 66 -3.48 4.22 -5.54
CA TYR A 66 -2.07 3.89 -5.83
C TYR A 66 -1.42 3.07 -4.71
N CYS A 67 -1.57 3.51 -3.44
CA CYS A 67 -0.95 2.83 -2.29
C CYS A 67 -1.56 1.46 -1.98
N SER A 68 -2.76 1.17 -2.46
CA SER A 68 -3.46 -0.10 -2.18
C SER A 68 -3.48 -1.07 -3.36
N VAL A 69 -3.09 -0.63 -4.56
CA VAL A 69 -3.13 -1.45 -5.79
C VAL A 69 -1.77 -1.48 -6.47
N ILE A 70 -1.16 -0.33 -6.74
CA ILE A 70 0.02 -0.22 -7.61
C ILE A 70 1.33 -0.35 -6.82
N CYS A 71 1.39 0.22 -5.59
CA CYS A 71 2.61 0.21 -4.79
C CYS A 71 2.89 -1.18 -4.19
N PRO A 72 3.95 -1.89 -4.59
CA PRO A 72 4.20 -3.26 -4.13
C PRO A 72 4.50 -3.32 -2.62
N LEU A 73 5.19 -2.32 -2.04
CA LEU A 73 5.43 -2.25 -0.61
C LEU A 73 4.12 -2.16 0.18
N GLY A 74 3.16 -1.40 -0.36
CA GLY A 74 1.84 -1.29 0.24
C GLY A 74 1.06 -2.60 0.19
N VAL A 75 1.07 -3.29 -0.94
CA VAL A 75 0.39 -4.59 -1.09
C VAL A 75 1.05 -5.65 -0.21
N MET A 76 2.38 -5.67 -0.10
CA MET A 76 3.10 -6.55 0.83
C MET A 76 2.62 -6.37 2.29
N GLN A 77 2.46 -5.13 2.76
CA GLN A 77 1.91 -4.87 4.09
C GLN A 77 0.47 -5.38 4.24
N ASP A 78 -0.35 -5.30 3.18
CA ASP A 78 -1.70 -5.86 3.19
C ASP A 78 -1.68 -7.38 3.31
N ILE A 79 -0.76 -8.07 2.62
CA ILE A 79 -0.59 -9.51 2.69
C ILE A 79 -0.19 -9.93 4.11
N VAL A 80 0.84 -9.29 4.69
CA VAL A 80 1.28 -9.57 6.08
C VAL A 80 0.14 -9.31 7.08
N SER A 81 -0.57 -8.20 6.92
CA SER A 81 -1.70 -7.84 7.77
C SER A 81 -2.87 -8.83 7.64
N TRP A 82 -3.10 -9.39 6.45
CA TRP A 82 -4.10 -10.42 6.22
C TRP A 82 -3.74 -11.73 6.92
N PHE A 83 -2.48 -12.19 6.82
CA PHE A 83 -2.00 -13.36 7.56
C PHE A 83 -2.16 -13.20 9.07
N ALA A 84 -1.82 -12.04 9.61
CA ALA A 84 -2.02 -11.72 11.02
C ALA A 84 -3.51 -11.78 11.43
N GLY A 85 -4.40 -11.32 10.54
CA GLY A 85 -5.86 -11.32 10.75
C GLY A 85 -6.54 -12.69 10.65
N ARG A 86 -5.85 -13.74 10.16
CA ARG A 86 -6.40 -15.12 10.09
C ARG A 86 -6.64 -15.71 11.49
N ARG A 87 -5.87 -15.33 12.48
CA ARG A 87 -6.10 -15.75 13.87
C ARG A 87 -7.36 -15.08 14.41
N LYS A 88 -8.32 -15.83 14.92
CA LYS A 88 -9.62 -15.32 15.45
C LYS A 88 -9.42 -14.15 16.43
N LYS A 89 -8.40 -14.22 17.29
CA LYS A 89 -8.03 -13.19 18.29
C LYS A 89 -7.62 -11.86 17.63
N HIS A 90 -7.13 -11.85 16.40
CA HIS A 90 -6.57 -10.68 15.72
C HIS A 90 -7.41 -10.18 14.54
N ARG A 91 -8.59 -10.73 14.31
CA ARG A 91 -9.43 -10.39 13.13
C ARG A 91 -9.89 -8.93 13.11
N TYR A 92 -10.16 -8.35 14.30
CA TYR A 92 -10.66 -6.97 14.47
C TYR A 92 -9.75 -6.20 15.44
N ARG A 93 -8.44 -6.15 15.15
CA ARG A 93 -7.41 -5.65 16.06
C ARG A 93 -7.15 -4.15 15.97
N PHE A 94 -7.65 -3.50 14.92
CA PHE A 94 -7.38 -2.08 14.72
C PHE A 94 -8.28 -1.20 15.58
N SER A 95 -7.78 0.00 15.87
CA SER A 95 -8.52 1.07 16.52
C SER A 95 -8.21 2.39 15.84
N TYR A 96 -9.07 3.36 16.01
CA TYR A 96 -8.75 4.73 15.60
C TYR A 96 -7.54 5.25 16.38
N SER A 97 -6.66 5.94 15.71
CA SER A 97 -5.59 6.70 16.31
C SER A 97 -5.49 8.07 15.63
N PRO A 98 -5.16 9.15 16.37
CA PRO A 98 -4.96 10.46 15.75
C PRO A 98 -3.78 10.44 14.79
N ALA A 99 -3.79 11.34 13.80
CA ALA A 99 -2.70 11.45 12.84
C ALA A 99 -1.46 12.07 13.50
N LEU A 100 -0.31 11.41 13.39
CA LEU A 100 0.98 11.96 13.78
C LEU A 100 1.48 12.92 12.69
N THR A 101 0.81 14.08 12.56
CA THR A 101 1.02 15.01 11.46
C THR A 101 2.45 15.57 11.46
N TRP A 102 2.99 15.91 12.63
CA TRP A 102 4.36 16.40 12.76
C TRP A 102 5.37 15.37 12.21
N LEU A 103 5.23 14.09 12.60
CA LEU A 103 6.13 13.01 12.15
C LEU A 103 6.07 12.82 10.62
N ARG A 104 4.89 12.93 10.03
CA ARG A 104 4.71 12.82 8.57
C ARG A 104 5.48 13.90 7.81
N TRP A 105 5.38 15.14 8.27
CA TRP A 105 6.07 16.28 7.64
C TRP A 105 7.56 16.25 7.91
N THR A 106 8.00 15.88 9.11
CA THR A 106 9.41 15.68 9.42
C THR A 106 10.01 14.57 8.55
N MET A 107 9.33 13.42 8.40
CA MET A 107 9.78 12.34 7.53
C MET A 107 9.83 12.75 6.06
N LEU A 108 8.91 13.57 5.60
CA LEU A 108 8.95 14.13 4.24
C LEU A 108 10.15 15.08 4.08
N ALA A 109 10.41 15.95 5.04
CA ALA A 109 11.57 16.87 5.01
C ALA A 109 12.90 16.08 5.04
N VAL A 110 13.01 15.08 5.92
CA VAL A 110 14.18 14.17 5.96
C VAL A 110 14.35 13.44 4.62
N PHE A 111 13.27 12.99 4.01
CA PHE A 111 13.34 12.35 2.70
C PHE A 111 13.84 13.31 1.62
N VAL A 112 13.35 14.54 1.58
CA VAL A 112 13.81 15.56 0.61
C VAL A 112 15.30 15.85 0.84
N ALA A 113 15.72 16.03 2.08
CA ALA A 113 17.13 16.24 2.41
C ALA A 113 18.00 15.03 1.99
N ALA A 114 17.52 13.81 2.27
CA ALA A 114 18.20 12.58 1.87
C ALA A 114 18.28 12.42 0.33
N MET A 115 17.26 12.89 -0.40
CA MET A 115 17.29 12.93 -1.87
C MET A 115 18.36 13.88 -2.39
N LEU A 116 18.48 15.05 -1.80
CA LEU A 116 19.53 16.04 -2.15
C LEU A 116 20.93 15.50 -1.82
N ALA A 117 21.05 14.73 -0.74
CA ALA A 117 22.31 14.07 -0.35
C ALA A 117 22.58 12.76 -1.16
N GLY A 118 21.73 12.36 -2.11
CA GLY A 118 21.91 11.17 -2.93
C GLY A 118 21.57 9.83 -2.23
N VAL A 119 21.09 9.85 -0.98
CA VAL A 119 20.77 8.64 -0.18
C VAL A 119 19.26 8.40 -0.01
N GLY A 120 18.42 9.17 -0.67
CA GLY A 120 16.96 9.10 -0.58
C GLY A 120 16.35 7.75 -0.98
N TRP A 121 17.09 6.95 -1.76
CA TRP A 121 16.70 5.60 -2.16
C TRP A 121 16.49 4.64 -0.98
N LEU A 122 17.09 4.93 0.20
CA LEU A 122 16.90 4.12 1.41
C LEU A 122 15.45 4.16 1.92
N ILE A 123 14.81 5.33 1.85
CA ILE A 123 13.47 5.58 2.38
C ILE A 123 12.39 5.38 1.30
N ALA A 124 12.76 5.47 0.02
CA ALA A 124 11.86 5.34 -1.10
C ALA A 124 11.11 3.99 -1.09
N PRO A 125 9.77 3.96 -1.15
CA PRO A 125 9.00 2.73 -0.97
C PRO A 125 9.25 1.70 -2.08
N TYR A 126 9.42 2.13 -3.32
CA TYR A 126 9.72 1.24 -4.43
C TYR A 126 11.14 0.65 -4.34
N SER A 127 12.14 1.47 -4.00
CA SER A 127 13.52 1.01 -3.80
C SER A 127 13.65 0.09 -2.59
N ALA A 128 12.91 0.37 -1.49
CA ALA A 128 12.85 -0.51 -0.33
C ALA A 128 12.27 -1.89 -0.69
N TYR A 129 11.19 -1.92 -1.49
CA TYR A 129 10.63 -3.16 -1.99
C TYR A 129 11.59 -3.89 -2.94
N GLY A 130 12.23 -3.16 -3.85
CA GLY A 130 13.23 -3.72 -4.78
C GLY A 130 14.39 -4.40 -4.06
N ARG A 131 14.91 -3.77 -2.98
CA ARG A 131 15.95 -4.40 -2.15
C ARG A 131 15.46 -5.70 -1.50
N ILE A 132 14.24 -5.71 -0.96
CA ILE A 132 13.63 -6.92 -0.39
C ILE A 132 13.49 -8.00 -1.47
N ALA A 133 12.92 -7.68 -2.62
CA ALA A 133 12.69 -8.62 -3.70
C ALA A 133 14.01 -9.19 -4.24
N SER A 134 14.99 -8.33 -4.54
CA SER A 134 16.26 -8.76 -5.14
C SER A 134 17.20 -9.48 -4.16
N ASN A 135 17.14 -9.20 -2.85
CA ASN A 135 18.06 -9.81 -1.88
C ASN A 135 17.43 -10.93 -1.06
N LEU A 136 16.10 -10.99 -0.93
CA LEU A 136 15.43 -12.05 -0.17
C LEU A 136 14.66 -13.01 -1.09
N PHE A 137 13.87 -12.49 -2.04
CA PHE A 137 13.01 -13.34 -2.85
C PHE A 137 13.77 -13.91 -4.08
N ALA A 138 14.65 -13.13 -4.70
CA ALA A 138 15.39 -13.60 -5.86
C ALA A 138 16.32 -14.80 -5.57
N PRO A 139 17.09 -14.85 -4.47
CA PRO A 139 17.86 -16.04 -4.11
C PRO A 139 16.98 -17.28 -3.89
N ILE A 140 15.82 -17.12 -3.24
CA ILE A 140 14.88 -18.23 -3.01
C ILE A 140 14.32 -18.73 -4.35
N TYR A 141 13.96 -17.81 -5.24
CA TYR A 141 13.48 -18.13 -6.59
C TYR A 141 14.56 -18.86 -7.41
N ALA A 142 15.80 -18.36 -7.39
CA ALA A 142 16.92 -18.98 -8.08
C ALA A 142 17.25 -20.40 -7.53
N TRP A 143 17.16 -20.60 -6.21
CA TRP A 143 17.28 -21.94 -5.61
C TRP A 143 16.17 -22.88 -6.07
N GLY A 144 14.93 -22.38 -6.14
CA GLY A 144 13.79 -23.14 -6.68
C GLY A 144 14.02 -23.53 -8.16
N ASN A 145 14.49 -22.58 -8.98
CA ASN A 145 14.86 -22.84 -10.37
C ASN A 145 15.97 -23.90 -10.49
N ASN A 146 17.02 -23.80 -9.67
CA ASN A 146 18.13 -24.76 -9.69
C ASN A 146 17.68 -26.16 -9.26
N GLY A 147 16.72 -26.24 -8.31
CA GLY A 147 16.09 -27.51 -7.96
C GLY A 147 15.29 -28.11 -9.12
N LEU A 148 14.56 -27.28 -9.87
CA LEU A 148 13.86 -27.73 -11.10
C LEU A 148 14.84 -28.13 -12.20
N ALA A 149 15.94 -27.38 -12.40
CA ALA A 149 16.97 -27.69 -13.35
C ALA A 149 17.60 -29.08 -13.06
N TRP A 150 17.91 -29.34 -11.77
CA TRP A 150 18.46 -30.65 -11.36
C TRP A 150 17.48 -31.82 -11.61
N VAL A 151 16.17 -31.62 -11.42
CA VAL A 151 15.16 -32.64 -11.74
C VAL A 151 15.02 -32.81 -13.25
N ALA A 152 14.99 -31.70 -14.01
CA ALA A 152 14.86 -31.71 -15.47
C ALA A 152 16.04 -32.44 -16.13
N GLU A 153 17.28 -32.19 -15.67
CA GLU A 153 18.49 -32.86 -16.16
C GLU A 153 18.41 -34.39 -15.98
N ARG A 154 17.83 -34.86 -14.87
CA ARG A 154 17.62 -36.32 -14.66
C ARG A 154 16.56 -36.93 -15.58
N MET A 155 15.71 -36.07 -16.17
CA MET A 155 14.70 -36.48 -17.15
C MET A 155 15.12 -36.20 -18.59
N ASP A 156 16.42 -35.99 -18.83
CA ASP A 156 17.00 -35.60 -20.12
C ASP A 156 16.34 -34.36 -20.76
N SER A 157 15.86 -33.44 -19.94
CA SER A 157 15.21 -32.19 -20.37
C SER A 157 16.06 -30.98 -19.98
N TYR A 158 16.37 -30.13 -20.95
CA TYR A 158 17.14 -28.90 -20.77
C TYR A 158 16.25 -27.66 -20.74
N ALA A 159 15.00 -27.81 -20.30
CA ALA A 159 14.04 -26.70 -20.21
C ALA A 159 14.40 -25.67 -19.13
N PHE A 160 15.16 -26.09 -18.11
CA PHE A 160 15.67 -25.24 -17.03
C PHE A 160 17.20 -25.32 -17.00
N TYR A 161 17.83 -24.18 -16.73
CA TYR A 161 19.28 -24.11 -16.56
C TYR A 161 19.67 -23.59 -15.18
N PRO A 162 20.76 -24.04 -14.58
CA PRO A 162 21.22 -23.57 -13.29
C PRO A 162 21.67 -22.11 -13.36
N VAL A 163 21.34 -21.37 -12.30
CA VAL A 163 21.69 -19.95 -12.15
C VAL A 163 22.51 -19.78 -10.88
N ASP A 164 23.59 -18.99 -10.96
CA ASP A 164 24.43 -18.71 -9.81
C ASP A 164 23.65 -17.90 -8.74
N VAL A 165 23.64 -18.44 -7.53
CA VAL A 165 22.98 -17.80 -6.38
C VAL A 165 24.03 -17.23 -5.45
N TRP A 166 24.20 -15.91 -5.46
CA TRP A 166 25.18 -15.26 -4.61
C TRP A 166 24.64 -13.94 -4.04
N ILE A 167 25.13 -13.56 -2.87
CA ILE A 167 24.79 -12.31 -2.19
C ILE A 167 25.75 -11.23 -2.70
N LYS A 168 25.24 -10.26 -3.48
CA LYS A 168 26.05 -9.20 -4.09
C LYS A 168 26.75 -8.31 -3.06
N SER A 169 26.10 -8.03 -1.92
CA SER A 169 26.64 -7.21 -0.83
C SER A 169 25.97 -7.57 0.47
N LEU A 170 26.75 -7.93 1.47
CA LEU A 170 26.26 -8.25 2.82
C LEU A 170 25.54 -7.05 3.46
N GLY A 171 26.06 -5.83 3.28
CA GLY A 171 25.44 -4.61 3.82
C GLY A 171 24.03 -4.38 3.26
N VAL A 172 23.86 -4.50 1.93
CA VAL A 172 22.53 -4.34 1.28
C VAL A 172 21.59 -5.46 1.70
N PHE A 173 22.09 -6.68 1.84
CA PHE A 173 21.32 -7.82 2.34
C PHE A 173 20.78 -7.57 3.77
N LEU A 174 21.66 -7.13 4.69
CA LEU A 174 21.24 -6.80 6.06
C LEU A 174 20.21 -5.68 6.10
N ILE A 175 20.39 -4.63 5.30
CA ILE A 175 19.39 -3.55 5.17
C ILE A 175 18.06 -4.12 4.65
N ALA A 176 18.07 -5.03 3.69
CA ALA A 176 16.85 -5.65 3.17
C ALA A 176 16.15 -6.49 4.25
N VAL A 177 16.90 -7.29 5.01
CA VAL A 177 16.37 -8.11 6.13
C VAL A 177 15.74 -7.22 7.21
N VAL A 178 16.46 -6.20 7.67
CA VAL A 178 15.99 -5.28 8.71
C VAL A 178 14.74 -4.53 8.23
N THR A 179 14.75 -4.05 6.98
CA THR A 179 13.61 -3.35 6.39
C THR A 179 12.40 -4.29 6.29
N PHE A 180 12.59 -5.51 5.80
CA PHE A 180 11.52 -6.50 5.68
C PHE A 180 10.94 -6.89 7.04
N ALA A 181 11.79 -7.17 8.02
CA ALA A 181 11.39 -7.53 9.38
C ALA A 181 10.63 -6.38 10.06
N GLY A 182 11.16 -5.16 9.99
CA GLY A 182 10.52 -3.97 10.57
C GLY A 182 9.15 -3.67 9.93
N LEU A 183 9.07 -3.69 8.59
CA LEU A 183 7.81 -3.47 7.88
C LEU A 183 6.79 -4.57 8.16
N SER A 184 7.23 -5.83 8.21
CA SER A 184 6.38 -6.97 8.52
C SER A 184 5.87 -6.92 9.96
N PHE A 185 6.71 -6.54 10.91
CA PHE A 185 6.31 -6.36 12.31
C PHE A 185 5.26 -5.24 12.46
N LEU A 186 5.49 -4.08 11.83
CA LEU A 186 4.53 -2.97 11.83
C LEU A 186 3.21 -3.34 11.15
N ALA A 187 3.27 -4.03 10.01
CA ALA A 187 2.08 -4.48 9.29
C ALA A 187 1.31 -5.54 10.07
N TRP A 188 2.02 -6.44 10.75
CA TRP A 188 1.42 -7.45 11.63
C TRP A 188 0.66 -6.83 12.80
N ARG A 189 1.25 -5.83 13.47
CA ARG A 189 0.68 -5.20 14.65
C ARG A 189 -0.36 -4.11 14.30
N SER A 190 -0.02 -3.21 13.38
CA SER A 190 -0.73 -1.93 13.18
C SER A 190 -1.14 -1.66 11.73
N GLY A 191 -1.04 -2.66 10.84
CA GLY A 191 -1.47 -2.55 9.45
C GLY A 191 -0.62 -1.58 8.62
N ARG A 192 -1.18 -0.44 8.22
CA ARG A 192 -0.58 0.52 7.28
C ARG A 192 0.16 1.69 7.96
N THR A 193 0.67 1.49 9.17
CA THR A 193 1.34 2.57 9.92
C THR A 193 2.52 3.17 9.15
N TRP A 194 3.39 2.34 8.57
CA TRP A 194 4.50 2.82 7.75
C TRP A 194 4.05 3.76 6.62
N CYS A 195 3.03 3.36 5.86
CA CYS A 195 2.51 4.18 4.75
C CYS A 195 1.88 5.49 5.22
N ASN A 196 1.44 5.56 6.47
CA ASN A 196 0.75 6.72 7.03
C ASN A 196 1.62 7.64 7.88
N THR A 197 2.83 7.20 8.26
CA THR A 197 3.73 8.00 9.13
C THR A 197 5.09 8.28 8.49
N VAL A 198 5.71 7.27 7.87
CA VAL A 198 7.09 7.36 7.39
C VAL A 198 7.17 7.58 5.87
N CYS A 199 6.26 6.97 5.11
CA CYS A 199 6.34 6.98 3.65
C CYS A 199 6.11 8.38 3.06
N PRO A 200 7.08 8.97 2.34
CA PRO A 200 6.96 10.29 1.74
C PRO A 200 5.87 10.35 0.66
N VAL A 201 5.79 9.32 -0.19
CA VAL A 201 4.73 9.20 -1.21
C VAL A 201 3.36 9.13 -0.54
N GLY A 202 3.26 8.40 0.59
CA GLY A 202 2.05 8.33 1.39
C GLY A 202 1.62 9.68 1.95
N THR A 203 2.57 10.53 2.32
CA THR A 203 2.29 11.89 2.81
C THR A 203 1.80 12.79 1.68
N LEU A 204 2.50 12.84 0.56
CA LEU A 204 2.13 13.65 -0.62
C LEU A 204 0.75 13.27 -1.16
N LEU A 205 0.53 12.01 -1.47
CA LEU A 205 -0.77 11.53 -1.96
C LEU A 205 -1.86 11.66 -0.89
N GLY A 206 -1.49 11.64 0.39
CA GLY A 206 -2.40 11.89 1.51
C GLY A 206 -3.00 13.29 1.51
N VAL A 207 -2.21 14.30 1.20
CA VAL A 207 -2.69 15.70 1.08
C VAL A 207 -3.69 15.81 -0.07
N LEU A 208 -3.37 15.23 -1.23
CA LEU A 208 -4.23 15.24 -2.42
C LEU A 208 -5.55 14.49 -2.17
N SER A 209 -5.51 13.35 -1.49
CA SER A 209 -6.67 12.50 -1.26
C SER A 209 -7.74 13.12 -0.34
N ARG A 210 -7.40 14.15 0.43
CA ARG A 210 -8.41 14.94 1.16
C ARG A 210 -9.44 15.57 0.22
N ARG A 211 -9.02 15.92 -0.99
CA ARG A 211 -9.85 16.54 -2.03
C ARG A 211 -10.42 15.55 -3.03
N SER A 212 -10.25 14.22 -2.80
CA SER A 212 -10.70 13.21 -3.76
C SER A 212 -12.20 13.29 -4.03
N LEU A 213 -12.57 13.00 -5.28
CA LEU A 213 -13.94 13.06 -5.77
C LEU A 213 -14.76 11.90 -5.23
N PHE A 214 -14.23 10.68 -5.33
CA PHE A 214 -14.84 9.48 -4.77
C PHE A 214 -14.12 9.09 -3.48
N LYS A 215 -14.89 8.86 -2.41
CA LYS A 215 -14.37 8.48 -1.10
C LYS A 215 -15.41 7.77 -0.24
N PRO A 216 -14.98 6.93 0.72
CA PRO A 216 -15.92 6.33 1.68
C PRO A 216 -16.55 7.42 2.55
N ARG A 217 -17.86 7.33 2.77
CA ARG A 217 -18.63 8.29 3.58
C ARG A 217 -19.51 7.58 4.57
N PHE A 218 -19.72 8.23 5.73
CA PHE A 218 -20.70 7.81 6.70
C PHE A 218 -22.10 8.32 6.38
N ASP A 219 -23.06 7.43 6.50
CA ASP A 219 -24.48 7.74 6.67
C ASP A 219 -24.81 7.47 8.14
N VAL A 220 -24.88 8.54 8.92
CA VAL A 220 -25.08 8.44 10.36
C VAL A 220 -26.46 7.85 10.69
N SER A 221 -27.47 8.07 9.82
CA SER A 221 -28.84 7.58 10.04
C SER A 221 -28.92 6.04 10.05
N LYS A 222 -27.99 5.35 9.35
CA LYS A 222 -27.91 3.89 9.28
C LYS A 222 -26.92 3.28 10.26
N CYS A 223 -26.18 4.13 11.01
CA CYS A 223 -25.11 3.64 11.88
C CYS A 223 -25.68 3.21 13.24
N ASN A 224 -25.41 1.94 13.62
CA ASN A 224 -25.79 1.39 14.93
C ASN A 224 -24.66 1.44 15.97
N GLY A 225 -23.55 2.13 15.70
CA GLY A 225 -22.46 2.31 16.66
C GLY A 225 -21.58 1.06 16.91
N CYS A 226 -21.67 0.00 16.11
CA CYS A 226 -20.97 -1.29 16.35
C CYS A 226 -19.42 -1.23 16.23
N LYS A 227 -18.84 -0.14 15.74
CA LYS A 227 -17.40 0.14 15.59
C LYS A 227 -16.62 -0.87 14.70
N LEU A 228 -17.29 -1.78 13.99
CA LEU A 228 -16.64 -2.78 13.15
C LEU A 228 -15.82 -2.16 12.01
N CYS A 229 -16.27 -1.05 11.45
CA CYS A 229 -15.55 -0.30 10.42
C CYS A 229 -14.18 0.21 10.89
N ALA A 230 -14.10 0.76 12.10
CA ALA A 230 -12.84 1.20 12.70
C ALA A 230 -11.92 0.01 13.03
N ARG A 231 -12.49 -1.08 13.57
CA ARG A 231 -11.76 -2.30 13.93
C ARG A 231 -11.24 -3.09 12.73
N SER A 232 -11.81 -2.91 11.55
CA SER A 232 -11.32 -3.48 10.29
C SER A 232 -10.40 -2.54 9.51
N CYS A 233 -10.28 -1.28 9.93
CA CYS A 233 -9.52 -0.26 9.22
C CYS A 233 -8.02 -0.38 9.48
N LYS A 234 -7.29 -1.02 8.57
CA LYS A 234 -5.82 -1.17 8.65
C LYS A 234 -5.03 0.15 8.55
N ALA A 235 -5.69 1.25 8.16
CA ALA A 235 -5.11 2.61 8.15
C ALA A 235 -5.39 3.38 9.45
N SER A 236 -6.19 2.83 10.38
CA SER A 236 -6.58 3.43 11.66
C SER A 236 -7.12 4.87 11.53
N CYS A 237 -7.83 5.14 10.42
CA CYS A 237 -8.25 6.49 10.02
C CYS A 237 -9.75 6.76 10.23
N ILE A 238 -10.51 5.79 10.78
CA ILE A 238 -11.95 5.91 10.99
C ILE A 238 -12.22 6.16 12.47
N ASP A 239 -12.79 7.31 12.77
CA ASP A 239 -13.30 7.64 14.11
C ASP A 239 -14.78 7.26 14.21
N PRO A 240 -15.10 6.19 14.95
CA PRO A 240 -16.47 5.74 15.08
C PRO A 240 -17.30 6.57 16.06
N ALA A 241 -16.66 7.37 16.94
CA ALA A 241 -17.36 8.21 17.90
C ALA A 241 -17.91 9.47 17.22
N ASN A 242 -17.07 10.12 16.40
CA ASN A 242 -17.43 11.32 15.67
C ASN A 242 -17.93 11.04 14.24
N HIS A 243 -18.08 9.77 13.83
CA HIS A 243 -18.48 9.35 12.48
C HIS A 243 -17.65 10.01 11.37
N THR A 244 -16.34 10.21 11.61
CA THR A 244 -15.44 10.88 10.68
C THR A 244 -14.38 9.93 10.12
N ILE A 245 -13.90 10.24 8.92
CA ILE A 245 -12.82 9.50 8.25
C ILE A 245 -11.71 10.48 7.89
N ASP A 246 -10.50 10.23 8.38
CA ASP A 246 -9.32 10.98 7.96
C ASP A 246 -8.86 10.51 6.56
N TYR A 247 -9.30 11.23 5.55
CA TYR A 247 -8.97 10.91 4.16
C TYR A 247 -7.49 11.06 3.83
N SER A 248 -6.71 11.81 4.63
CA SER A 248 -5.26 11.90 4.43
C SER A 248 -4.54 10.58 4.70
N ARG A 249 -5.15 9.67 5.48
CA ARG A 249 -4.62 8.35 5.82
C ARG A 249 -5.36 7.22 5.14
N CYS A 250 -6.57 7.46 4.66
CA CYS A 250 -7.37 6.45 3.99
C CYS A 250 -6.68 5.98 2.70
N VAL A 251 -6.39 4.68 2.60
CA VAL A 251 -5.75 4.05 1.43
C VAL A 251 -6.75 3.45 0.43
N ALA A 252 -8.03 3.79 0.56
CA ALA A 252 -9.10 3.30 -0.30
C ALA A 252 -9.11 1.76 -0.44
N CYS A 253 -8.90 1.03 0.67
CA CYS A 253 -8.85 -0.44 0.66
C CYS A 253 -10.23 -1.11 0.62
N MET A 254 -11.30 -0.37 0.86
CA MET A 254 -12.70 -0.80 0.85
C MET A 254 -13.07 -1.86 1.91
N ASP A 255 -12.20 -2.14 2.89
CA ASP A 255 -12.47 -3.12 3.94
C ASP A 255 -13.62 -2.66 4.87
N CYS A 256 -13.73 -1.36 5.13
CA CYS A 256 -14.81 -0.78 5.96
C CYS A 256 -16.20 -0.93 5.32
N LEU A 257 -16.30 -0.90 3.98
CA LEU A 257 -17.58 -1.07 3.27
C LEU A 257 -18.12 -2.50 3.48
N GLU A 258 -17.24 -3.50 3.41
CA GLU A 258 -17.63 -4.90 3.56
C GLU A 258 -17.91 -5.26 5.04
N SER A 259 -17.20 -4.60 5.96
CA SER A 259 -17.39 -4.83 7.40
C SER A 259 -18.66 -4.17 7.95
N CYS A 260 -19.22 -3.18 7.25
CA CYS A 260 -20.44 -2.49 7.67
C CYS A 260 -21.69 -3.25 7.21
N ARG A 261 -22.25 -4.08 8.10
CA ARG A 261 -23.47 -4.85 7.81
C ARG A 261 -24.71 -3.98 7.56
N GLN A 262 -24.75 -2.77 8.14
CA GLN A 262 -25.86 -1.83 8.00
C GLN A 262 -25.77 -0.96 6.73
N GLY A 263 -24.70 -1.09 5.94
CA GLY A 263 -24.49 -0.25 4.78
C GLY A 263 -24.30 1.24 5.09
N ALA A 264 -23.95 1.58 6.34
CA ALA A 264 -23.75 2.96 6.79
C ALA A 264 -22.46 3.58 6.22
N ILE A 265 -21.58 2.81 5.59
CA ILE A 265 -20.42 3.33 4.86
C ILE A 265 -20.57 2.99 3.40
N THR A 266 -20.60 4.00 2.56
CA THR A 266 -20.71 3.87 1.09
C THR A 266 -19.58 4.60 0.40
N TYR A 267 -19.16 4.11 -0.77
CA TYR A 267 -18.15 4.77 -1.59
C TYR A 267 -18.84 5.59 -2.68
N THR A 268 -18.92 6.91 -2.46
CA THR A 268 -19.72 7.80 -3.29
C THR A 268 -18.98 9.05 -3.70
N ARG A 269 -19.51 9.73 -4.72
CA ARG A 269 -19.00 11.03 -5.18
C ARG A 269 -19.14 12.07 -4.05
N ARG A 270 -18.18 12.97 -3.93
CA ARG A 270 -18.24 14.15 -3.07
C ARG A 270 -19.46 14.98 -3.47
N GLN A 271 -20.49 14.98 -2.63
CA GLN A 271 -21.53 16.00 -2.77
C GLN A 271 -20.98 17.32 -2.21
N PRO A 272 -21.23 18.48 -2.84
CA PRO A 272 -21.01 19.76 -2.18
C PRO A 272 -21.75 19.71 -0.84
N GLU A 273 -21.13 20.15 0.23
CA GLU A 273 -21.72 20.27 1.55
C GLU A 273 -22.98 21.13 1.45
N ARG A 274 -24.12 20.48 1.28
CA ARG A 274 -25.39 21.11 1.60
C ARG A 274 -25.34 21.30 3.11
N ALA A 275 -25.27 22.56 3.52
CA ALA A 275 -25.18 23.01 4.89
C ALA A 275 -26.10 22.17 5.79
N SER A 276 -25.48 21.39 6.70
CA SER A 276 -26.15 20.79 7.85
C SER A 276 -26.51 21.86 8.92
N ALA A 277 -26.60 23.12 8.50
CA ALA A 277 -26.93 24.29 9.34
C ALA A 277 -28.41 24.45 9.62
N SER A 278 -29.32 23.61 9.11
CA SER A 278 -30.78 23.85 9.28
C SER A 278 -31.48 22.87 10.23
N ARG A 279 -30.74 22.15 11.10
CA ARG A 279 -31.38 21.28 12.11
C ARG A 279 -31.00 21.57 13.57
N ALA A 280 -30.45 22.74 13.85
CA ALA A 280 -30.13 23.17 15.21
C ALA A 280 -31.14 24.22 15.79
N GLU A 281 -32.22 24.51 15.09
CA GLU A 281 -33.27 25.42 15.60
C GLU A 281 -34.63 24.77 15.50
N SER A 282 -34.94 23.94 16.48
CA SER A 282 -36.33 23.71 16.90
C SER A 282 -36.38 24.01 18.40
N PRO A 283 -36.99 25.11 18.83
CA PRO A 283 -37.18 25.39 20.24
C PRO A 283 -38.15 24.37 20.83
N ARG A 284 -37.74 23.75 21.93
CA ARG A 284 -38.66 22.96 22.77
C ARG A 284 -39.64 23.94 23.43
N THR A 285 -40.84 23.91 23.02
CA THR A 285 -41.98 24.36 23.80
C THR A 285 -42.53 23.19 24.58
#